data_f57161e348d7da757c2b86a1b1f5b7f1
#
_entry.id   f57161e348d7da757c2b86a1b1f5b7f1
#
_cell.length_a   1.000
_cell.length_b   1.000
_cell.length_c   1.000
_cell.angle_alpha   90.00
_cell.angle_beta   90.00
_cell.angle_gamma   90.00
#
_symmetry.space_group_name_H-M   'P 1'
#
loop_
_entity.id
_entity.type
_entity.pdbx_description
1 polymer ?
#
loop_
_entity_poly.entity_id
_entity_poly.type
_entity_poly.pdbx_seq_one_letter_code
_entity_poly.pdbx_strand_id
1 'polypeptide(L)' 'MPRWKKDQYMDASGAWRMPDDDYVDYSGAWRSPDDHYVDASGAWRGPNDDYIDESGAWRRPGEQYVDHSGGWRY' A
#
# COMPACT_ATOMS: atom_id res chain seq x y z
N MET A 1 -0.28 1.10 4.23
CA MET A 1 -0.69 -0.22 3.70
C MET A 1 -1.16 -1.11 4.83
N PRO A 2 -2.20 -1.93 4.61
CA PRO A 2 -2.78 -2.76 5.67
C PRO A 2 -1.82 -3.85 6.19
N ARG A 3 -2.13 -4.36 7.38
CA ARG A 3 -1.33 -5.41 8.03
C ARG A 3 -1.34 -6.76 7.34
N TRP A 4 -2.24 -6.97 6.36
CA TRP A 4 -2.27 -8.21 5.60
C TRP A 4 -1.04 -8.41 4.71
N LYS A 5 -0.24 -7.36 4.49
CA LYS A 5 1.00 -7.46 3.72
C LYS A 5 2.02 -8.32 4.47
N LYS A 6 2.73 -9.16 3.75
CA LYS A 6 3.69 -10.13 4.31
C LYS A 6 5.12 -9.78 3.98
N ASP A 7 5.37 -9.17 2.82
CA ASP A 7 6.71 -8.83 2.36
C ASP A 7 7.04 -7.38 2.65
N GLN A 8 8.33 -7.09 2.77
CA GLN A 8 8.77 -5.71 2.68
C GLN A 8 8.33 -5.12 1.35
N TYR A 9 8.03 -3.86 1.35
CA TYR A 9 7.57 -3.16 0.16
C TYR A 9 8.10 -1.73 0.15
N MET A 10 8.15 -1.14 -1.05
CA MET A 10 8.49 0.26 -1.20
C MET A 10 7.21 1.09 -1.15
N ASP A 11 7.16 2.06 -0.23
CA ASP A 11 6.00 2.95 -0.12
C ASP A 11 6.07 4.09 -1.14
N ALA A 12 5.09 4.97 -1.12
CA ALA A 12 5.02 6.06 -2.09
C ALA A 12 6.14 7.10 -1.95
N SER A 13 6.86 7.10 -0.82
CA SER A 13 8.03 7.96 -0.63
C SER A 13 9.30 7.41 -1.29
N GLY A 14 9.25 6.17 -1.75
CA GLY A 14 10.41 5.49 -2.30
C GLY A 14 11.28 4.79 -1.26
N ALA A 15 10.83 4.69 -0.03
CA ALA A 15 11.55 4.01 1.05
C ALA A 15 11.01 2.60 1.27
N TRP A 16 11.88 1.68 1.67
CA TRP A 16 11.47 0.32 2.04
C TRP A 16 10.81 0.32 3.41
N ARG A 17 9.65 -0.34 3.51
CA ARG A 17 8.90 -0.46 4.75
C ARG A 17 8.59 -1.92 5.05
N MET A 18 8.53 -2.25 6.34
CA MET A 18 8.03 -3.55 6.80
C MET A 18 6.51 -3.52 6.82
N PRO A 19 5.84 -4.69 6.77
CA PRO A 19 4.37 -4.73 6.78
C PRO A 19 3.71 -4.07 7.98
N ASP A 20 4.39 -4.06 9.14
CA ASP A 20 3.86 -3.48 10.37
C ASP A 20 4.34 -2.06 10.66
N ASP A 21 5.17 -1.49 9.79
CA ASP A 21 5.71 -0.14 9.97
C ASP A 21 4.71 0.92 9.49
N ASP A 22 4.82 2.10 10.08
CA ASP A 22 4.20 3.28 9.47
C ASP A 22 4.80 3.50 8.09
N TYR A 23 4.03 4.07 7.21
CA TYR A 23 4.43 4.28 5.82
C TYR A 23 3.85 5.59 5.30
N VAL A 24 4.40 6.06 4.18
CA VAL A 24 3.87 7.22 3.47
C VAL A 24 2.93 6.71 2.37
N ASP A 25 1.69 7.18 2.38
CA ASP A 25 0.71 6.80 1.36
C ASP A 25 0.87 7.67 0.11
N TYR A 26 -0.01 7.45 -0.86
CA TYR A 26 0.06 8.15 -2.13
C TYR A 26 -0.22 9.65 -2.02
N SER A 27 -0.84 10.10 -0.92
CA SER A 27 -1.06 11.53 -0.65
C SER A 27 0.19 12.23 -0.10
N GLY A 28 1.22 11.46 0.26
CA GLY A 28 2.42 11.98 0.87
C GLY A 28 2.37 12.09 2.40
N ALA A 29 1.31 11.61 3.02
CA ALA A 29 1.13 11.67 4.47
C ALA A 29 1.52 10.34 5.13
N TRP A 30 2.00 10.40 6.37
CA TRP A 30 2.30 9.23 7.16
C TRP A 30 1.02 8.54 7.62
N ARG A 31 0.95 7.22 7.44
CA ARG A 31 -0.18 6.39 7.87
C ARG A 31 0.32 5.20 8.66
N SER A 32 -0.50 4.74 9.61
CA SER A 32 -0.23 3.46 10.28
C SER A 32 -0.85 2.31 9.47
N PRO A 33 -0.44 1.05 9.74
CA PRO A 33 -0.96 -0.10 8.97
C PRO A 33 -2.48 -0.28 9.06
N ASP A 34 -3.12 0.20 10.11
CA ASP A 34 -4.57 0.06 10.32
C ASP A 34 -5.37 1.31 9.92
N ASP A 35 -4.70 2.36 9.48
CA ASP A 35 -5.38 3.61 9.10
C ASP A 35 -5.94 3.52 7.69
N HIS A 36 -6.94 4.37 7.43
CA HIS A 36 -7.33 4.68 6.06
C HIS A 36 -6.15 5.32 5.34
N TYR A 37 -6.09 5.11 4.05
CA TYR A 37 -4.99 5.63 3.23
C TYR A 37 -5.48 6.02 1.85
N VAL A 38 -4.67 6.79 1.13
CA VAL A 38 -4.92 7.14 -0.27
C VAL A 38 -4.14 6.14 -1.14
N ASP A 39 -4.84 5.47 -2.04
CA ASP A 39 -4.23 4.50 -2.95
C ASP A 39 -3.64 5.18 -4.19
N ALA A 40 -3.11 4.39 -5.12
CA ALA A 40 -2.48 4.91 -6.33
C ALA A 40 -3.45 5.65 -7.26
N SER A 41 -4.75 5.47 -7.09
CA SER A 41 -5.77 6.21 -7.85
C SER A 41 -6.06 7.59 -7.26
N GLY A 42 -5.55 7.88 -6.08
CA GLY A 42 -5.84 9.11 -5.36
C GLY A 42 -7.10 9.07 -4.51
N ALA A 43 -7.74 7.91 -4.39
CA ALA A 43 -8.96 7.74 -3.60
C ALA A 43 -8.64 7.21 -2.20
N TRP A 44 -9.47 7.57 -1.23
CA TRP A 44 -9.36 7.05 0.13
C TRP A 44 -9.86 5.62 0.19
N ARG A 45 -9.08 4.74 0.83
CA ARG A 45 -9.43 3.33 1.04
C ARG A 45 -9.27 2.98 2.50
N GLY A 46 -10.13 2.09 3.00
CA GLY A 46 -9.98 1.50 4.31
C GLY A 46 -8.97 0.35 4.28
N PRO A 47 -8.50 -0.12 5.45
CA PRO A 47 -7.49 -1.20 5.50
C PRO A 47 -7.95 -2.52 4.90
N ASN A 48 -9.27 -2.74 4.81
CA ASN A 48 -9.84 -3.98 4.26
C ASN A 48 -10.55 -3.78 2.92
N ASP A 49 -10.46 -2.59 2.33
CA ASP A 49 -11.10 -2.28 1.05
C ASP A 49 -10.22 -2.72 -0.12
N ASP A 50 -10.86 -3.02 -1.25
CA ASP A 50 -10.15 -3.15 -2.51
C ASP A 50 -9.49 -1.81 -2.85
N TYR A 51 -8.38 -1.87 -3.55
CA TYR A 51 -7.59 -0.68 -3.87
C TYR A 51 -6.92 -0.82 -5.23
N ILE A 52 -6.46 0.30 -5.77
CA ILE A 52 -5.65 0.34 -7.00
C ILE A 52 -4.18 0.31 -6.58
N ASP A 53 -3.41 -0.63 -7.12
CA ASP A 53 -1.96 -0.70 -6.87
C ASP A 53 -1.17 0.17 -7.86
N GLU A 54 0.15 0.15 -7.76
CA GLU A 54 1.01 0.95 -8.64
C GLU A 54 0.87 0.58 -10.12
N SER A 55 0.44 -0.63 -10.43
CA SER A 55 0.20 -1.04 -11.81
C SER A 55 -1.09 -0.48 -12.40
N GLY A 56 -1.93 0.14 -11.58
CA GLY A 56 -3.23 0.65 -11.99
C GLY A 56 -4.34 -0.39 -11.97
N ALA A 57 -4.09 -1.59 -11.46
CA ALA A 57 -5.08 -2.66 -11.38
C ALA A 57 -5.74 -2.71 -10.00
N TRP A 58 -6.99 -3.16 -9.98
CA TRP A 58 -7.70 -3.41 -8.72
C TRP A 58 -7.13 -4.64 -8.01
N ARG A 59 -6.84 -4.49 -6.72
CA ARG A 59 -6.32 -5.58 -5.89
C ARG A 59 -7.16 -5.68 -4.62
N ARG A 60 -7.28 -6.90 -4.09
CA ARG A 60 -7.90 -7.14 -2.79
C ARG A 60 -6.84 -7.22 -1.70
N PRO A 61 -7.19 -6.88 -0.46
CA PRO A 61 -6.30 -7.16 0.67
C PRO A 61 -5.93 -8.65 0.72
N GLY A 62 -4.65 -8.94 0.89
CA GLY A 62 -4.15 -10.31 0.89
C GLY A 62 -3.71 -10.85 -0.46
N GLU A 63 -4.06 -10.20 -1.56
CA GLU A 63 -3.54 -10.55 -2.90
C GLU A 63 -2.14 -10.02 -3.11
N GLN A 64 -1.42 -10.65 -4.03
CA GLN A 64 -0.19 -10.05 -4.54
C GLN A 64 -0.52 -8.72 -5.22
N TYR A 65 0.40 -7.79 -5.10
CA TYR A 65 0.24 -6.45 -5.65
C TYR A 65 1.58 -5.91 -6.12
N VAL A 66 1.54 -4.87 -6.93
CA VAL A 66 2.74 -4.17 -7.39
C VAL A 66 2.99 -3.00 -6.45
N ASP A 67 4.19 -2.92 -5.87
CA ASP A 67 4.55 -1.81 -4.98
C ASP A 67 5.13 -0.63 -5.77
N HIS A 68 5.57 0.41 -5.07
CA HIS A 68 6.09 1.61 -5.72
C HIS A 68 7.39 1.34 -6.51
N SER A 69 8.11 0.28 -6.22
CA SER A 69 9.29 -0.12 -7.00
C SER A 69 8.95 -0.77 -8.33
N GLY A 70 7.68 -1.11 -8.55
CA GLY A 70 7.26 -1.86 -9.71
C GLY A 70 7.39 -3.38 -9.56
N GLY A 71 7.80 -3.85 -8.39
CA GLY A 71 7.94 -5.28 -8.11
C GLY A 71 6.66 -5.87 -7.51
N TRP A 72 6.44 -7.16 -7.76
CA TRP A 72 5.35 -7.89 -7.13
C TRP A 72 5.68 -8.21 -5.67
N ARG A 73 4.74 -7.92 -4.78
CA ARG A 73 4.87 -8.19 -3.34
C ARG A 73 3.62 -8.87 -2.80
N TYR A 74 3.77 -9.51 -1.68
CA TYR A 74 2.66 -10.04 -0.89
C TYR A 74 2.24 -9.09 0.20
#